data_a1945fa784d219fff81008ca1684ae71
#
_entry.id   a1945fa784d219fff81008ca1684ae71
#
_cell.length_a   1.000
_cell.length_b   1.000
_cell.length_c   1.000
_cell.angle_alpha   90.00
_cell.angle_beta   90.00
_cell.angle_gamma   90.00
#
_symmetry.space_group_name_H-M   'P 1'
#
loop_
_entity.id
_entity.type
_entity.pdbx_description
1 polymer ?
#
loop_
_entity_poly.entity_id
_entity_poly.type
_entity_poly.pdbx_seq_one_letter_code
_entity_poly.pdbx_strand_id
1 'polypeptide(L)'
;LYALVCFAFFTFFLPVMTGYMNAAVFLVGAVLSAVVTFRVVQLVYRNNPDRSKREAIGVTAPAFTLIGLLVGFYFLNWIPPVPLALKFGGIYHEVKKTGDRFELSFERQWYQIWKRSDEIFPANEPIYCFTAVFAPVALNTTVYHHWYFRTNSDRPFTHADKIPIKIAGGREGGYRAYTFKQRLDPGDWRVDVETEDGRVVGQVSVEVAELGETGATPRTFLY
;
A
#
# COMPACT_ATOMS: atom_id res chain seq x y z
N LEU A 1 24.41 -1.41 -10.63
CA LEU A 1 23.21 -0.75 -11.18
C LEU A 1 22.40 -1.70 -12.07
N TYR A 2 23.01 -2.36 -13.09
CA TYR A 2 22.29 -3.24 -14.03
C TYR A 2 21.51 -4.35 -13.34
N ALA A 3 22.11 -5.07 -12.37
CA ALA A 3 21.45 -6.12 -11.60
C ALA A 3 20.21 -5.62 -10.84
N LEU A 4 20.29 -4.41 -10.28
CA LEU A 4 19.16 -3.78 -9.60
C LEU A 4 18.01 -3.47 -10.57
N VAL A 5 18.33 -2.94 -11.74
CA VAL A 5 17.34 -2.63 -12.77
C VAL A 5 16.66 -3.91 -13.29
N CYS A 6 17.44 -4.97 -13.57
CA CYS A 6 16.89 -6.27 -13.97
C CYS A 6 15.99 -6.87 -12.87
N PHE A 7 16.43 -6.80 -11.61
CA PHE A 7 15.65 -7.29 -10.50
C PHE A 7 14.33 -6.53 -10.36
N ALA A 8 14.38 -5.20 -10.37
CA ALA A 8 13.17 -4.38 -10.32
C ALA A 8 12.24 -4.68 -11.50
N PHE A 9 12.78 -4.76 -12.72
CA PHE A 9 11.99 -5.06 -13.91
C PHE A 9 11.23 -6.39 -13.77
N PHE A 10 11.92 -7.50 -13.49
CA PHE A 10 11.26 -8.80 -13.44
C PHE A 10 10.32 -8.95 -12.23
N THR A 11 10.65 -8.38 -11.09
CA THR A 11 9.80 -8.46 -9.89
C THR A 11 8.52 -7.62 -10.01
N PHE A 12 8.50 -6.56 -10.84
CA PHE A 12 7.30 -5.80 -11.14
C PHE A 12 6.55 -6.29 -12.38
N PHE A 13 7.26 -6.67 -13.43
CA PHE A 13 6.68 -7.06 -14.70
C PHE A 13 5.92 -8.40 -14.63
N LEU A 14 6.51 -9.40 -13.98
CA LEU A 14 5.89 -10.73 -13.90
C LEU A 14 4.53 -10.74 -13.19
N PRO A 15 4.36 -10.11 -12.01
CA PRO A 15 3.05 -9.99 -11.38
C PRO A 15 2.00 -9.28 -12.24
N VAL A 16 2.41 -8.25 -12.99
CA VAL A 16 1.50 -7.54 -13.90
C VAL A 16 1.05 -8.44 -15.04
N MET A 17 1.96 -9.23 -15.61
CA MET A 17 1.66 -10.14 -16.73
C MET A 17 0.84 -11.36 -16.32
N THR A 18 1.14 -11.92 -15.15
CA THR A 18 0.49 -13.16 -14.68
C THR A 18 -0.80 -12.89 -13.91
N GLY A 19 -0.98 -11.67 -13.39
CA GLY A 19 -2.09 -11.33 -12.48
C GLY A 19 -1.99 -11.95 -11.08
N TYR A 20 -0.91 -12.68 -10.79
CA TYR A 20 -0.70 -13.33 -9.48
C TYR A 20 0.35 -12.60 -8.66
N MET A 21 0.03 -12.39 -7.38
CA MET A 21 0.92 -11.80 -6.39
C MET A 21 1.23 -12.83 -5.31
N ASN A 22 2.28 -13.60 -5.53
CA ASN A 22 2.74 -14.54 -4.52
C ASN A 22 4.27 -14.64 -4.48
N ALA A 23 4.80 -15.27 -3.43
CA ALA A 23 6.23 -15.45 -3.26
C ALA A 23 6.86 -16.24 -4.42
N ALA A 24 6.12 -17.17 -5.05
CA ALA A 24 6.62 -17.96 -6.17
C ALA A 24 6.92 -17.07 -7.39
N VAL A 25 5.99 -16.17 -7.78
CA VAL A 25 6.19 -15.23 -8.91
C VAL A 25 7.34 -14.28 -8.61
N PHE A 26 7.46 -13.80 -7.37
CA PHE A 26 8.59 -12.98 -6.94
C PHE A 26 9.94 -13.72 -7.07
N LEU A 27 10.01 -14.97 -6.59
CA LEU A 27 11.23 -15.79 -6.71
C LEU A 27 11.61 -16.08 -8.16
N VAL A 28 10.62 -16.36 -9.03
CA VAL A 28 10.86 -16.51 -10.47
C VAL A 28 11.48 -15.23 -11.04
N GLY A 29 10.98 -14.06 -10.67
CA GLY A 29 11.54 -12.76 -11.06
C GLY A 29 12.99 -12.59 -10.60
N ALA A 30 13.28 -12.94 -9.33
CA ALA A 30 14.62 -12.89 -8.78
C ALA A 30 15.60 -13.84 -9.51
N VAL A 31 15.16 -15.07 -9.80
CA VAL A 31 15.97 -16.05 -10.55
C VAL A 31 16.24 -15.58 -11.98
N LEU A 32 15.22 -15.09 -12.69
CA LEU A 32 15.38 -14.53 -14.05
C LEU A 32 16.36 -13.36 -14.05
N SER A 33 16.26 -12.46 -13.09
CA SER A 33 17.19 -11.35 -12.90
C SER A 33 18.63 -11.84 -12.70
N ALA A 34 18.82 -12.84 -11.84
CA ALA A 34 20.14 -13.44 -11.61
C ALA A 34 20.70 -14.09 -12.88
N VAL A 35 19.88 -14.86 -13.60
CA VAL A 35 20.29 -15.53 -14.86
C VAL A 35 20.67 -14.50 -15.93
N VAL A 36 19.85 -13.46 -16.14
CA VAL A 36 20.13 -12.42 -17.13
C VAL A 36 21.39 -11.65 -16.74
N THR A 37 21.56 -11.29 -15.48
CA THR A 37 22.78 -10.62 -15.00
C THR A 37 24.01 -11.49 -15.23
N PHE A 38 23.93 -12.78 -14.90
CA PHE A 38 25.03 -13.73 -15.16
C PHE A 38 25.38 -13.84 -16.64
N ARG A 39 24.38 -13.98 -17.51
CA ARG A 39 24.57 -14.08 -18.97
C ARG A 39 25.22 -12.82 -19.54
N VAL A 40 24.81 -11.64 -19.11
CA VAL A 40 25.43 -10.38 -19.56
C VAL A 40 26.88 -10.28 -19.10
N VAL A 41 27.19 -10.59 -17.85
CA VAL A 41 28.57 -10.63 -17.39
C VAL A 41 29.39 -11.63 -18.19
N GLN A 42 28.88 -12.85 -18.38
CA GLN A 42 29.57 -13.87 -19.16
C GLN A 42 29.84 -13.41 -20.61
N LEU A 43 28.88 -12.76 -21.25
CA LEU A 43 29.03 -12.22 -22.63
C LEU A 43 30.11 -11.15 -22.71
N VAL A 44 30.09 -10.20 -21.75
CA VAL A 44 31.08 -9.10 -21.66
C VAL A 44 32.49 -9.64 -21.50
N TYR A 45 32.67 -10.63 -20.61
CA TYR A 45 34.00 -11.19 -20.33
C TYR A 45 34.46 -12.15 -21.43
N ARG A 46 33.54 -12.87 -22.10
CA ARG A 46 33.86 -13.72 -23.24
C ARG A 46 34.41 -12.90 -24.44
N ASN A 47 33.88 -11.72 -24.65
CA ASN A 47 34.25 -10.84 -25.75
C ASN A 47 35.49 -9.95 -25.43
N ASN A 48 36.03 -10.00 -24.22
CA ASN A 48 37.20 -9.24 -23.78
C ASN A 48 38.23 -10.18 -23.15
N PRO A 49 39.09 -10.85 -23.94
CA PRO A 49 40.03 -11.86 -23.44
C PRO A 49 41.10 -11.31 -22.47
N ASP A 50 41.35 -10.01 -22.51
CA ASP A 50 42.32 -9.35 -21.63
C ASP A 50 41.86 -9.18 -20.17
N ARG A 51 40.56 -9.46 -19.89
CA ARG A 51 40.00 -9.33 -18.56
C ARG A 51 40.16 -10.59 -17.71
N SER A 52 40.68 -10.41 -16.51
CA SER A 52 40.92 -11.50 -15.54
C SER A 52 39.62 -12.10 -14.99
N LYS A 53 39.63 -13.41 -14.72
CA LYS A 53 38.53 -14.08 -13.99
C LYS A 53 38.26 -13.46 -12.60
N ARG A 54 39.28 -12.88 -11.95
CA ARG A 54 39.10 -12.17 -10.67
C ARG A 54 38.25 -10.91 -10.83
N GLU A 55 38.40 -10.19 -11.93
CA GLU A 55 37.56 -9.02 -12.23
C GLU A 55 36.10 -9.42 -12.47
N ALA A 56 35.87 -10.53 -13.18
CA ALA A 56 34.54 -11.08 -13.40
C ALA A 56 33.85 -11.39 -12.05
N ILE A 57 34.56 -12.05 -11.12
CA ILE A 57 34.05 -12.34 -9.78
C ILE A 57 33.79 -11.03 -9.01
N GLY A 58 34.73 -10.06 -9.10
CA GLY A 58 34.58 -8.76 -8.44
C GLY A 58 33.33 -7.97 -8.85
N VAL A 59 32.86 -8.15 -10.09
CA VAL A 59 31.60 -7.53 -10.57
C VAL A 59 30.39 -8.38 -10.26
N THR A 60 30.53 -9.72 -10.36
CA THR A 60 29.42 -10.66 -10.20
C THR A 60 29.02 -10.83 -8.73
N ALA A 61 30.00 -10.96 -7.83
CA ALA A 61 29.74 -11.19 -6.41
C ALA A 61 28.86 -10.10 -5.76
N PRO A 62 29.14 -8.78 -5.92
CA PRO A 62 28.29 -7.74 -5.37
C PRO A 62 26.88 -7.75 -5.96
N ALA A 63 26.73 -8.11 -7.26
CA ALA A 63 25.44 -8.18 -7.92
C ALA A 63 24.55 -9.30 -7.33
N PHE A 64 25.11 -10.49 -7.13
CA PHE A 64 24.40 -11.62 -6.53
C PHE A 64 24.15 -11.41 -5.03
N THR A 65 25.08 -10.80 -4.31
CA THR A 65 24.88 -10.41 -2.90
C THR A 65 23.70 -9.43 -2.79
N LEU A 66 23.61 -8.44 -3.68
CA LEU A 66 22.50 -7.49 -3.70
C LEU A 66 21.16 -8.19 -3.97
N ILE A 67 21.08 -9.07 -4.97
CA ILE A 67 19.86 -9.83 -5.27
C ILE A 67 19.48 -10.70 -4.07
N GLY A 68 20.43 -11.41 -3.45
CA GLY A 68 20.19 -12.22 -2.26
C GLY A 68 19.69 -11.42 -1.07
N LEU A 69 20.25 -10.22 -0.86
CA LEU A 69 19.82 -9.31 0.19
C LEU A 69 18.39 -8.78 -0.06
N LEU A 70 18.05 -8.44 -1.30
CA LEU A 70 16.70 -8.01 -1.67
C LEU A 70 15.68 -9.14 -1.48
N VAL A 71 16.04 -10.38 -1.84
CA VAL A 71 15.21 -11.57 -1.57
C VAL A 71 15.04 -11.78 -0.06
N GLY A 72 16.11 -11.61 0.72
CA GLY A 72 16.05 -11.65 2.18
C GLY A 72 15.09 -10.59 2.74
N PHE A 73 15.18 -9.35 2.28
CA PHE A 73 14.27 -8.26 2.70
C PHE A 73 12.82 -8.54 2.33
N TYR A 74 12.58 -9.21 1.22
CA TYR A 74 11.22 -9.66 0.86
C TYR A 74 10.66 -10.62 1.92
N PHE A 75 11.41 -11.67 2.31
CA PHE A 75 10.96 -12.63 3.32
C PHE A 75 10.91 -12.05 4.74
N LEU A 76 11.71 -11.02 5.03
CA LEU A 76 11.64 -10.24 6.26
C LEU A 76 10.47 -9.23 6.27
N ASN A 77 9.65 -9.19 5.20
CA ASN A 77 8.55 -8.25 5.03
C ASN A 77 8.94 -6.75 4.98
N TRP A 78 10.20 -6.47 4.64
CA TRP A 78 10.69 -5.10 4.46
C TRP A 78 10.39 -4.55 3.06
N ILE A 79 10.27 -5.42 2.06
CA ILE A 79 9.92 -5.05 0.68
C ILE A 79 8.60 -5.72 0.32
N PRO A 80 7.53 -4.97 0.03
CA PRO A 80 6.27 -5.54 -0.44
C PRO A 80 6.42 -6.12 -1.86
N PRO A 81 5.76 -7.23 -2.18
CA PRO A 81 5.95 -7.95 -3.45
C PRO A 81 5.43 -7.20 -4.69
N VAL A 82 4.50 -6.27 -4.50
CA VAL A 82 3.92 -5.43 -5.57
C VAL A 82 3.55 -4.08 -5.01
N PRO A 83 3.67 -3.00 -5.79
CA PRO A 83 3.32 -1.67 -5.34
C PRO A 83 1.80 -1.49 -5.27
N LEU A 84 1.16 -2.11 -4.29
CA LEU A 84 -0.10 -1.60 -3.80
C LEU A 84 0.22 -0.30 -3.05
N ALA A 85 -0.47 0.75 -3.37
CA ALA A 85 -0.27 2.03 -2.71
C ALA A 85 -1.62 2.64 -2.33
N LEU A 86 -1.72 3.12 -1.11
CA LEU A 86 -2.84 3.96 -0.72
C LEU A 86 -2.65 5.34 -1.37
N LYS A 87 -3.38 5.61 -2.47
CA LYS A 87 -3.35 6.91 -3.14
C LYS A 87 -4.09 7.99 -2.36
N PHE A 88 -5.17 7.58 -1.72
CA PHE A 88 -6.02 8.47 -0.96
C PHE A 88 -6.73 7.68 0.14
N GLY A 89 -6.88 8.29 1.31
CA GLY A 89 -7.62 7.73 2.43
C GLY A 89 -8.06 8.83 3.38
N GLY A 90 -9.24 8.67 3.97
CA GLY A 90 -9.76 9.64 4.91
C GLY A 90 -11.03 9.17 5.60
N ILE A 91 -11.42 9.94 6.60
CA ILE A 91 -12.62 9.73 7.42
C ILE A 91 -13.66 10.79 7.04
N TYR A 92 -14.93 10.36 6.97
CA TYR A 92 -16.03 11.15 6.46
C TYR A 92 -17.32 10.88 7.24
N HIS A 93 -18.20 11.89 7.31
CA HIS A 93 -19.55 11.76 7.86
C HIS A 93 -20.48 11.00 6.92
N GLU A 94 -20.28 11.14 5.62
CA GLU A 94 -21.08 10.45 4.61
C GLU A 94 -20.26 10.15 3.37
N VAL A 95 -20.53 8.98 2.79
CA VAL A 95 -19.97 8.56 1.50
C VAL A 95 -21.11 8.14 0.60
N LYS A 96 -21.39 8.93 -0.44
CA LYS A 96 -22.39 8.62 -1.47
C LYS A 96 -21.74 8.27 -2.78
N LYS A 97 -22.16 7.20 -3.41
CA LYS A 97 -21.73 6.83 -4.75
C LYS A 97 -22.71 7.38 -5.77
N THR A 98 -22.27 8.32 -6.61
CA THR A 98 -23.05 8.91 -7.70
C THR A 98 -22.38 8.56 -9.04
N GLY A 99 -22.89 7.50 -9.68
CA GLY A 99 -22.28 6.96 -10.90
C GLY A 99 -20.90 6.36 -10.65
N ASP A 100 -19.85 6.94 -11.29
CA ASP A 100 -18.45 6.53 -11.13
C ASP A 100 -17.67 7.41 -10.14
N ARG A 101 -18.35 8.37 -9.51
CA ARG A 101 -17.75 9.29 -8.52
C ARG A 101 -18.27 9.03 -7.12
N PHE A 102 -17.48 9.44 -6.14
CA PHE A 102 -17.87 9.38 -4.72
C PHE A 102 -17.94 10.81 -4.18
N GLU A 103 -19.06 11.12 -3.55
CA GLU A 103 -19.27 12.34 -2.80
C GLU A 103 -18.90 12.07 -1.35
N LEU A 104 -17.89 12.78 -0.87
CA LEU A 104 -17.32 12.61 0.46
C LEU A 104 -17.65 13.85 1.30
N SER A 105 -18.44 13.69 2.36
CA SER A 105 -18.84 14.78 3.24
C SER A 105 -17.96 14.81 4.49
N PHE A 106 -17.33 15.94 4.75
CA PHE A 106 -16.44 16.17 5.89
C PHE A 106 -16.60 17.58 6.44
N GLU A 107 -16.20 17.80 7.68
CA GLU A 107 -16.23 19.10 8.33
C GLU A 107 -14.94 19.88 8.10
N ARG A 108 -15.05 21.13 7.69
CA ARG A 108 -13.91 22.00 7.43
C ARG A 108 -14.14 23.39 7.95
N GLN A 109 -13.16 23.90 8.70
CA GLN A 109 -13.12 25.31 9.06
C GLN A 109 -12.59 26.14 7.88
N TRP A 110 -12.99 27.41 7.81
CA TRP A 110 -12.71 28.29 6.66
C TRP A 110 -11.21 28.47 6.36
N TYR A 111 -10.33 28.32 7.35
CA TYR A 111 -8.88 28.45 7.21
C TYR A 111 -8.17 27.15 6.85
N GLN A 112 -8.83 25.99 6.91
CA GLN A 112 -8.26 24.69 6.62
C GLN A 112 -8.36 24.32 5.13
N ILE A 113 -7.73 25.10 4.24
CA ILE A 113 -7.86 24.95 2.79
C ILE A 113 -7.39 23.58 2.28
N TRP A 114 -6.45 22.95 2.95
CA TRP A 114 -5.84 21.67 2.57
C TRP A 114 -6.47 20.43 3.20
N LYS A 115 -7.37 20.63 4.18
CA LYS A 115 -8.05 19.51 4.85
C LYS A 115 -9.00 18.81 3.89
N ARG A 116 -8.89 17.49 3.78
CA ARG A 116 -9.71 16.62 2.90
C ARG A 116 -10.32 15.42 3.63
N SER A 117 -10.16 15.32 4.95
CA SER A 117 -10.73 14.29 5.80
C SER A 117 -10.87 14.82 7.23
N ASP A 118 -11.71 14.17 8.03
CA ASP A 118 -11.86 14.52 9.43
C ASP A 118 -10.76 13.88 10.27
N GLU A 119 -10.15 14.67 11.15
CA GLU A 119 -9.14 14.25 12.13
C GLU A 119 -9.76 14.02 13.51
N ILE A 120 -10.82 14.76 13.81
CA ILE A 120 -11.63 14.64 15.03
C ILE A 120 -13.07 14.37 14.62
N PHE A 121 -13.70 13.39 15.24
CA PHE A 121 -15.03 12.92 14.88
C PHE A 121 -15.92 12.74 16.12
N PRO A 122 -17.23 13.08 16.09
CA PRO A 122 -18.13 12.87 17.20
C PRO A 122 -18.50 11.38 17.37
N ALA A 123 -18.52 10.90 18.63
CA ALA A 123 -18.73 9.49 18.97
C ALA A 123 -20.13 8.94 18.57
N ASN A 124 -21.12 9.81 18.44
CA ASN A 124 -22.52 9.41 18.23
C ASN A 124 -22.97 9.38 16.79
N GLU A 125 -22.08 9.66 15.83
CA GLU A 125 -22.39 9.69 14.41
C GLU A 125 -21.80 8.50 13.65
N PRO A 126 -22.43 8.09 12.54
CA PRO A 126 -21.86 7.08 11.64
C PRO A 126 -20.56 7.60 11.01
N ILE A 127 -19.52 6.80 11.07
CA ILE A 127 -18.21 7.14 10.55
C ILE A 127 -17.88 6.28 9.33
N TYR A 128 -17.37 6.91 8.28
CA TYR A 128 -17.00 6.25 7.03
C TYR A 128 -15.50 6.39 6.81
N CYS A 129 -14.80 5.27 6.64
CA CYS A 129 -13.42 5.26 6.17
C CYS A 129 -13.42 4.97 4.67
N PHE A 130 -13.06 5.97 3.87
CA PHE A 130 -12.92 5.85 2.42
C PHE A 130 -11.45 5.72 2.04
N THR A 131 -11.16 4.80 1.12
CA THR A 131 -9.80 4.59 0.60
C THR A 131 -9.80 4.40 -0.91
N ALA A 132 -8.74 4.85 -1.55
CA ALA A 132 -8.44 4.58 -2.95
C ALA A 132 -7.07 3.88 -3.03
N VAL A 133 -7.11 2.58 -3.29
CA VAL A 133 -5.91 1.75 -3.36
C VAL A 133 -5.51 1.56 -4.80
N PHE A 134 -4.30 2.00 -5.15
CA PHE A 134 -3.72 1.72 -6.45
C PHE A 134 -3.26 0.27 -6.51
N ALA A 135 -3.66 -0.41 -7.58
CA ALA A 135 -3.18 -1.74 -7.94
C ALA A 135 -2.85 -1.75 -9.45
N PRO A 136 -1.78 -2.43 -9.87
CA PRO A 136 -1.47 -2.60 -11.29
C PRO A 136 -2.60 -3.24 -12.10
N VAL A 137 -2.56 -3.04 -13.42
CA VAL A 137 -3.52 -3.64 -14.37
C VAL A 137 -3.55 -5.16 -14.21
N ALA A 138 -4.75 -5.75 -14.31
CA ALA A 138 -5.02 -7.18 -14.18
C ALA A 138 -4.78 -7.80 -12.79
N LEU A 139 -4.46 -7.01 -11.78
CA LEU A 139 -4.34 -7.51 -10.41
C LEU A 139 -5.73 -7.60 -9.76
N ASN A 140 -6.15 -8.82 -9.40
CA ASN A 140 -7.29 -9.05 -8.53
C ASN A 140 -6.78 -9.58 -7.19
N THR A 141 -7.01 -8.83 -6.12
CA THR A 141 -6.58 -9.21 -4.78
C THR A 141 -7.57 -8.70 -3.73
N THR A 142 -7.44 -9.20 -2.50
CA THR A 142 -8.23 -8.72 -1.37
C THR A 142 -7.33 -7.86 -0.48
N VAL A 143 -7.79 -6.66 -0.14
CA VAL A 143 -7.23 -5.85 0.93
C VAL A 143 -8.23 -5.80 2.07
N TYR A 144 -7.75 -5.48 3.24
CA TYR A 144 -8.57 -5.41 4.44
C TYR A 144 -8.50 -4.01 5.03
N HIS A 145 -9.63 -3.45 5.43
CA HIS A 145 -9.67 -2.35 6.38
C HIS A 145 -9.65 -2.95 7.77
N HIS A 146 -8.51 -2.86 8.43
CA HIS A 146 -8.29 -3.37 9.77
C HIS A 146 -8.41 -2.22 10.76
N TRP A 147 -9.52 -2.21 11.49
CA TRP A 147 -9.84 -1.19 12.48
C TRP A 147 -9.20 -1.52 13.81
N TYR A 148 -8.47 -0.56 14.33
CA TYR A 148 -7.83 -0.60 15.64
C TYR A 148 -8.34 0.52 16.52
N PHE A 149 -8.39 0.26 17.80
CA PHE A 149 -8.84 1.18 18.83
C PHE A 149 -7.88 1.26 19.99
N ARG A 150 -7.73 2.43 20.59
CA ARG A 150 -7.12 2.63 21.91
C ARG A 150 -7.86 3.74 22.66
N THR A 151 -8.05 3.55 23.96
CA THR A 151 -8.76 4.52 24.80
C THR A 151 -7.92 5.77 25.06
N ASN A 152 -6.60 5.63 25.22
CA ASN A 152 -5.67 6.72 25.52
C ASN A 152 -4.35 6.48 24.78
N SER A 153 -3.61 7.56 24.52
CA SER A 153 -2.31 7.51 23.81
C SER A 153 -1.27 6.61 24.48
N ASP A 154 -1.37 6.38 25.79
CA ASP A 154 -0.45 5.55 26.57
C ASP A 154 -0.72 4.04 26.42
N ARG A 155 -1.84 3.66 25.79
CA ARG A 155 -2.20 2.26 25.60
C ARG A 155 -1.90 1.79 24.19
N PRO A 156 -1.54 0.51 24.00
CA PRO A 156 -1.38 -0.06 22.66
C PRO A 156 -2.74 -0.11 21.96
N PHE A 157 -2.70 -0.05 20.63
CA PHE A 157 -3.88 -0.29 19.80
C PHE A 157 -4.34 -1.75 19.94
N THR A 158 -5.65 -1.95 20.12
CA THR A 158 -6.30 -3.24 20.15
C THR A 158 -7.09 -3.45 18.87
N HIS A 159 -7.18 -4.70 18.42
CA HIS A 159 -7.98 -5.09 17.26
C HIS A 159 -9.47 -4.86 17.54
N ALA A 160 -10.16 -4.20 16.61
CA ALA A 160 -11.60 -4.01 16.65
C ALA A 160 -12.32 -4.83 15.58
N ASP A 161 -11.98 -4.59 14.29
CA ASP A 161 -12.61 -5.30 13.16
C ASP A 161 -11.63 -5.43 11.98
N LYS A 162 -11.82 -6.49 11.16
CA LYS A 162 -11.10 -6.69 9.91
C LYS A 162 -12.09 -6.96 8.76
N ILE A 163 -12.26 -5.98 7.88
CA ILE A 163 -13.27 -6.00 6.83
C ILE A 163 -12.61 -6.22 5.47
N PRO A 164 -12.91 -7.32 4.75
CA PRO A 164 -12.32 -7.61 3.45
C PRO A 164 -12.90 -6.73 2.33
N ILE A 165 -12.03 -6.26 1.44
CA ILE A 165 -12.37 -5.48 0.25
C ILE A 165 -11.69 -6.13 -0.94
N LYS A 166 -12.49 -6.63 -1.88
CA LYS A 166 -11.98 -7.18 -3.15
C LYS A 166 -11.65 -6.04 -4.08
N ILE A 167 -10.40 -5.93 -4.49
CA ILE A 167 -9.91 -4.94 -5.44
C ILE A 167 -9.65 -5.57 -6.80
N ALA A 168 -10.08 -4.84 -7.87
CA ALA A 168 -9.67 -5.10 -9.25
C ALA A 168 -8.75 -3.96 -9.71
N GLY A 169 -7.55 -4.30 -10.17
CA GLY A 169 -6.56 -3.34 -10.61
C GLY A 169 -6.90 -2.64 -11.93
N GLY A 170 -6.01 -1.73 -12.36
CA GLY A 170 -6.10 -1.05 -13.65
C GLY A 170 -6.85 0.28 -13.66
N ARG A 171 -7.20 0.82 -12.50
CA ARG A 171 -7.80 2.16 -12.40
C ARG A 171 -6.73 3.19 -12.03
N GLU A 172 -6.54 4.22 -12.84
CA GLU A 172 -5.58 5.30 -12.59
C GLU A 172 -5.80 6.02 -11.26
N GLY A 173 -7.07 6.24 -10.88
CA GLY A 173 -7.46 6.83 -9.58
C GLY A 173 -7.34 5.88 -8.38
N GLY A 174 -7.02 4.59 -8.60
CA GLY A 174 -7.06 3.54 -7.61
C GLY A 174 -8.46 2.92 -7.48
N TYR A 175 -8.51 1.73 -6.88
CA TYR A 175 -9.78 1.08 -6.53
C TYR A 175 -10.36 1.75 -5.31
N ARG A 176 -11.57 2.28 -5.45
CA ARG A 176 -12.26 3.07 -4.42
C ARG A 176 -13.18 2.16 -3.62
N ALA A 177 -13.02 2.21 -2.31
CA ALA A 177 -13.85 1.47 -1.39
C ALA A 177 -14.04 2.24 -0.09
N TYR A 178 -15.07 1.89 0.65
CA TYR A 178 -15.27 2.42 1.99
C TYR A 178 -15.82 1.34 2.92
N THR A 179 -15.55 1.52 4.19
CA THR A 179 -16.17 0.78 5.30
C THR A 179 -16.77 1.78 6.25
N PHE A 180 -17.79 1.38 7.00
CA PHE A 180 -18.45 2.27 7.94
C PHE A 180 -18.73 1.57 9.26
N LYS A 181 -18.84 2.38 10.30
CA LYS A 181 -19.32 1.96 11.63
C LYS A 181 -20.40 2.93 12.10
N GLN A 182 -21.42 2.40 12.74
CA GLN A 182 -22.55 3.23 13.20
C GLN A 182 -22.21 4.03 14.45
N ARG A 183 -21.36 3.49 15.31
CA ARG A 183 -20.88 4.12 16.54
C ARG A 183 -19.46 3.67 16.84
N LEU A 184 -18.68 4.58 17.38
CA LEU A 184 -17.36 4.34 17.91
C LEU A 184 -17.28 4.83 19.34
N ASP A 185 -16.53 4.12 20.17
CA ASP A 185 -16.20 4.58 21.51
C ASP A 185 -15.21 5.75 21.44
N PRO A 186 -15.27 6.73 22.35
CA PRO A 186 -14.31 7.82 22.41
C PRO A 186 -12.88 7.32 22.61
N GLY A 187 -11.95 7.92 21.87
CA GLY A 187 -10.54 7.57 21.88
C GLY A 187 -9.92 7.61 20.49
N ASP A 188 -8.72 7.07 20.36
CA ASP A 188 -7.99 7.06 19.09
C ASP A 188 -8.33 5.81 18.27
N TRP A 189 -8.73 6.04 17.04
CA TRP A 189 -9.02 5.00 16.07
C TRP A 189 -8.05 5.06 14.91
N ARG A 190 -7.66 3.90 14.40
CA ARG A 190 -6.80 3.75 13.24
C ARG A 190 -7.32 2.65 12.33
N VAL A 191 -7.34 2.93 11.05
CA VAL A 191 -7.67 1.96 10.01
C VAL A 191 -6.41 1.68 9.20
N ASP A 192 -5.89 0.48 9.33
CA ASP A 192 -4.79 0.00 8.51
C ASP A 192 -5.36 -0.67 7.25
N VAL A 193 -4.90 -0.24 6.09
CA VAL A 193 -5.18 -0.92 4.83
C VAL A 193 -4.14 -2.01 4.66
N GLU A 194 -4.56 -3.27 4.83
CA GLU A 194 -3.67 -4.42 4.84
C GLU A 194 -3.89 -5.33 3.63
N THR A 195 -2.84 -5.97 3.20
CA THR A 195 -2.90 -7.09 2.24
C THR A 195 -3.32 -8.38 2.95
N GLU A 196 -3.61 -9.43 2.18
CA GLU A 196 -3.99 -10.74 2.71
C GLU A 196 -2.90 -11.36 3.61
N ASP A 197 -1.64 -11.08 3.32
CA ASP A 197 -0.47 -11.51 4.09
C ASP A 197 -0.11 -10.57 5.27
N GLY A 198 -1.02 -9.62 5.62
CA GLY A 198 -0.92 -8.76 6.80
C GLY A 198 0.03 -7.57 6.65
N ARG A 199 0.45 -7.21 5.43
CA ARG A 199 1.30 -6.04 5.19
C ARG A 199 0.46 -4.77 5.09
N VAL A 200 0.85 -3.75 5.82
CA VAL A 200 0.19 -2.44 5.80
C VAL A 200 0.60 -1.67 4.54
N VAL A 201 -0.38 -1.33 3.72
CA VAL A 201 -0.25 -0.53 2.49
C VAL A 201 -0.40 0.96 2.79
N GLY A 202 -1.20 1.29 3.80
CA GLY A 202 -1.42 2.66 4.25
C GLY A 202 -2.29 2.69 5.50
N GLN A 203 -2.38 3.86 6.12
CA GLN A 203 -3.09 4.06 7.39
C GLN A 203 -3.94 5.32 7.33
N VAL A 204 -5.09 5.29 8.00
CA VAL A 204 -5.97 6.43 8.25
C VAL A 204 -6.26 6.48 9.75
N SER A 205 -6.05 7.62 10.37
CA SER A 205 -6.28 7.81 11.82
C SER A 205 -7.33 8.87 12.06
N VAL A 206 -8.07 8.73 13.16
CA VAL A 206 -9.08 9.68 13.61
C VAL A 206 -9.19 9.62 15.12
N GLU A 207 -9.36 10.77 15.76
CA GLU A 207 -9.70 10.89 17.16
C GLU A 207 -11.24 11.00 17.30
N VAL A 208 -11.84 10.12 18.09
CA VAL A 208 -13.28 10.15 18.38
C VAL A 208 -13.49 10.81 19.72
N ALA A 209 -14.15 11.98 19.73
CA ALA A 209 -14.41 12.78 20.91
C ALA A 209 -15.84 12.59 21.46
N GLU A 210 -15.99 12.62 22.79
CA GLU A 210 -17.30 12.74 23.42
C GLU A 210 -17.84 14.16 23.20
N LEU A 211 -18.81 14.31 22.29
CA LEU A 211 -19.49 15.59 21.97
C LEU A 211 -18.56 16.81 21.90
N GLY A 212 -18.16 17.17 20.71
CA GLY A 212 -17.62 18.47 20.41
C GLY A 212 -18.59 19.21 19.50
N GLU A 213 -19.14 20.34 19.92
CA GLU A 213 -19.70 21.31 18.99
C GLU A 213 -18.55 21.81 18.10
N THR A 214 -18.28 21.11 17.04
CA THR A 214 -17.40 21.61 15.99
C THR A 214 -18.19 22.65 15.23
N GLY A 215 -17.92 23.93 15.46
CA GLY A 215 -18.44 25.06 14.66
C GLY A 215 -17.90 25.01 13.22
N ALA A 216 -17.74 23.83 12.68
CA ALA A 216 -17.23 23.55 11.35
C ALA A 216 -18.41 23.44 10.37
N THR A 217 -18.23 23.94 9.15
CA THR A 217 -19.25 23.83 8.11
C THR A 217 -19.06 22.54 7.32
N PRO A 218 -20.15 21.78 7.05
CA PRO A 218 -20.07 20.60 6.21
C PRO A 218 -19.63 20.99 4.79
N ARG A 219 -18.71 20.23 4.23
CA ARG A 219 -18.20 20.39 2.86
C ARG A 219 -18.26 19.03 2.15
N THR A 220 -18.55 19.06 0.87
CA THR A 220 -18.57 17.88 0.03
C THR A 220 -17.41 17.95 -0.97
N PHE A 221 -16.69 16.86 -1.10
CA PHE A 221 -15.60 16.67 -2.04
C PHE A 221 -15.96 15.56 -3.03
N LEU A 222 -15.74 15.80 -4.33
CA LEU A 222 -15.92 14.79 -5.39
C LEU A 222 -14.59 14.10 -5.67
N TYR A 223 -14.58 12.79 -5.53
CA TYR A 223 -13.43 11.93 -5.81
C TYR A 223 -13.65 11.03 -7.02
#